data_9f6c9b2bfc44361f68835eae75b25ef3
#
_entry.id   9f6c9b2bfc44361f68835eae75b25ef3
#
_cell.length_a   1.000
_cell.length_b   1.000
_cell.length_c   1.000
_cell.angle_alpha   90.00
_cell.angle_beta   90.00
_cell.angle_gamma   90.00
#
_symmetry.space_group_name_H-M   'P 1'
#
loop_
_entity.id
_entity.type
_entity.pdbx_description
1 polymer ?
#
loop_
_entity_poly.entity_id
_entity_poly.type
_entity_poly.pdbx_seq_one_letter_code
_entity_poly.pdbx_strand_id
1 'polypeptide(L)'
;ALSRSAVSDVQIESLEVRSGQCPGPLYLHTSPEFMMKRMLADSWPDIYSISRVFRDDEWGPRHQPEFTLLEWYRLDFGLGDIVDDAVRLIATALVVDYRDAFLSVLALDPASASIRDMSAAANADADLVAAIGTERDDWLDLMMSTRIAPQFAKDCLTVVRHYPASQAALARTCPVDASVADRFEVFIGDMELGNGYVELTDAEEQS
;
A
#
# COMPACT_ATOMS: atom_id res chain seq x y z
N ALA A 1 1.78 2.94 20.91
CA ALA A 1 2.72 2.20 21.76
C ALA A 1 4.16 2.63 21.46
N LEU A 2 5.08 2.34 22.39
CA LEU A 2 6.51 2.58 22.22
C LEU A 2 7.21 1.26 21.91
N SER A 3 8.10 1.27 20.92
CA SER A 3 8.96 0.14 20.54
C SER A 3 10.43 0.47 20.79
N ARG A 4 11.27 -0.56 20.99
CA ARG A 4 12.73 -0.43 21.00
C ARG A 4 13.34 -0.56 19.61
N SER A 5 12.56 -0.93 18.63
CA SER A 5 12.95 -1.04 17.23
C SER A 5 12.09 -0.11 16.39
N ALA A 6 12.69 0.54 15.41
CA ALA A 6 11.98 1.25 14.38
C ALA A 6 11.16 0.26 13.51
N VAL A 7 10.30 0.79 12.66
CA VAL A 7 9.60 -0.01 11.64
C VAL A 7 10.61 -0.59 10.64
N SER A 8 10.30 -1.76 10.10
CA SER A 8 11.14 -2.42 9.09
C SER A 8 10.80 -2.01 7.66
N ASP A 9 9.71 -1.27 7.46
CA ASP A 9 9.32 -0.75 6.15
C ASP A 9 10.30 0.37 5.75
N VAL A 10 10.90 0.23 4.58
CA VAL A 10 11.91 1.18 4.06
C VAL A 10 11.32 2.50 3.59
N GLN A 11 10.01 2.57 3.41
CA GLN A 11 9.30 3.77 2.94
C GLN A 11 8.63 4.54 4.08
N ILE A 12 8.69 4.04 5.31
CA ILE A 12 8.03 4.67 6.47
C ILE A 12 9.06 4.97 7.54
N GLU A 13 9.20 6.23 7.91
CA GLU A 13 10.07 6.66 9.00
C GLU A 13 9.32 6.68 10.33
N SER A 14 9.97 6.18 11.38
CA SER A 14 9.42 6.15 12.75
C SER A 14 9.86 7.36 13.54
N LEU A 15 8.93 8.07 14.19
CA LEU A 15 9.25 9.13 15.15
C LEU A 15 10.03 8.57 16.34
N GLU A 16 11.23 9.12 16.57
CA GLU A 16 12.08 8.77 17.71
C GLU A 16 11.65 9.52 18.97
N VAL A 17 11.56 8.81 20.08
CA VAL A 17 11.31 9.36 21.41
C VAL A 17 12.49 9.07 22.33
N ARG A 18 12.98 10.08 23.01
CA ARG A 18 14.03 9.95 24.02
C ARG A 18 13.45 10.09 25.41
N SER A 19 13.78 9.14 26.28
CA SER A 19 13.41 9.16 27.69
C SER A 19 14.65 9.15 28.55
N GLY A 20 14.71 10.03 29.55
CA GLY A 20 15.83 10.05 30.51
C GLY A 20 15.93 8.79 31.40
N GLN A 21 14.91 7.92 31.36
CA GLN A 21 14.85 6.68 32.14
C GLN A 21 15.17 5.44 31.32
N CYS A 22 15.24 5.56 29.97
CA CYS A 22 15.49 4.46 29.09
C CYS A 22 16.81 4.65 28.34
N PRO A 23 17.76 3.70 28.44
CA PRO A 23 18.96 3.76 27.63
C PRO A 23 18.65 3.44 26.17
N GLY A 24 18.89 4.40 25.28
CA GLY A 24 18.67 4.30 23.84
C GLY A 24 17.34 4.87 23.37
N PRO A 25 17.15 4.94 22.05
CA PRO A 25 15.94 5.48 21.46
C PRO A 25 14.75 4.56 21.66
N LEU A 26 13.58 5.15 21.71
CA LEU A 26 12.29 4.48 21.60
C LEU A 26 11.59 5.06 20.38
N TYR A 27 10.72 4.28 19.77
CA TYR A 27 10.01 4.66 18.55
C TYR A 27 8.50 4.61 18.77
N LEU A 28 7.79 5.61 18.28
CA LEU A 28 6.34 5.55 18.18
C LEU A 28 5.95 4.61 17.04
N HIS A 29 4.87 3.87 17.21
CA HIS A 29 4.44 2.91 16.20
C HIS A 29 3.83 3.63 14.99
N THR A 30 4.19 3.16 13.81
CA THR A 30 3.67 3.64 12.52
C THR A 30 2.36 2.96 12.13
N SER A 31 2.10 1.78 12.68
CA SER A 31 0.84 1.02 12.66
C SER A 31 0.80 0.04 13.85
N PRO A 32 -0.35 -0.53 14.19
CA PRO A 32 -0.45 -1.62 15.17
C PRO A 32 -0.10 -3.01 14.62
N GLU A 33 0.27 -3.15 13.35
CA GLU A 33 0.45 -4.39 12.58
C GLU A 33 1.21 -5.49 13.34
N PHE A 34 2.44 -5.21 13.79
CA PHE A 34 3.23 -6.23 14.49
C PHE A 34 2.58 -6.76 15.77
N MET A 35 1.85 -5.90 16.47
CA MET A 35 1.14 -6.33 17.68
C MET A 35 -0.08 -7.17 17.32
N MET A 36 -0.82 -6.76 16.31
CA MET A 36 -2.01 -7.48 15.85
C MET A 36 -1.64 -8.83 15.25
N LYS A 37 -0.60 -8.92 14.43
CA LYS A 37 -0.10 -10.20 13.89
C LYS A 37 0.37 -11.17 14.98
N ARG A 38 0.99 -10.68 16.06
CA ARG A 38 1.31 -11.52 17.23
C ARG A 38 0.06 -12.07 17.91
N MET A 39 -0.98 -11.25 18.05
CA MET A 39 -2.25 -11.69 18.63
C MET A 39 -2.89 -12.79 17.77
N LEU A 40 -2.88 -12.65 16.44
CA LEU A 40 -3.35 -13.68 15.53
C LEU A 40 -2.53 -14.98 15.65
N ALA A 41 -1.21 -14.87 15.74
CA ALA A 41 -0.32 -16.01 15.98
C ALA A 41 -0.62 -16.72 17.32
N ASP A 42 -1.10 -15.98 18.32
CA ASP A 42 -1.55 -16.52 19.63
C ASP A 42 -3.03 -17.01 19.58
N SER A 43 -3.54 -17.26 18.36
CA SER A 43 -4.88 -17.81 18.12
C SER A 43 -6.05 -16.86 18.50
N TRP A 44 -5.83 -15.56 18.46
CA TRP A 44 -6.93 -14.60 18.52
C TRP A 44 -7.78 -14.72 17.24
N PRO A 45 -9.11 -14.47 17.34
CA PRO A 45 -10.00 -14.45 16.18
C PRO A 45 -9.74 -13.20 15.33
N ASP A 46 -10.62 -12.95 14.36
CA ASP A 46 -10.68 -11.67 13.64
C ASP A 46 -10.55 -10.49 14.57
N ILE A 47 -9.68 -9.55 14.25
CA ILE A 47 -9.39 -8.39 15.09
C ILE A 47 -9.40 -7.11 14.29
N TYR A 48 -9.69 -6.01 14.97
CA TYR A 48 -9.51 -4.66 14.42
C TYR A 48 -8.93 -3.72 15.48
N SER A 49 -8.32 -2.65 15.02
CA SER A 49 -7.80 -1.56 15.86
C SER A 49 -8.14 -0.21 15.25
N ILE A 50 -8.57 0.72 16.09
CA ILE A 50 -8.62 2.14 15.75
C ILE A 50 -7.67 2.83 16.71
N SER A 51 -6.54 3.31 16.22
CA SER A 51 -5.47 3.84 17.07
C SER A 51 -4.78 5.06 16.48
N ARG A 52 -4.16 5.86 17.33
CA ARG A 52 -3.22 6.90 16.89
C ARG A 52 -1.92 6.24 16.46
N VAL A 53 -1.45 6.63 15.28
CA VAL A 53 -0.19 6.20 14.69
C VAL A 53 0.64 7.40 14.30
N PHE A 54 1.95 7.18 14.10
CA PHE A 54 2.91 8.25 13.95
C PHE A 54 3.90 7.89 12.84
N ARG A 55 4.06 8.79 11.88
CA ARG A 55 5.03 8.65 10.78
C ARG A 55 5.82 9.92 10.65
N ASP A 56 7.14 9.82 10.67
CA ASP A 56 8.00 10.97 10.42
C ASP A 56 8.03 11.30 8.92
N ASP A 57 8.48 12.50 8.58
CA ASP A 57 8.55 13.03 7.22
C ASP A 57 7.22 13.14 6.44
N GLU A 58 6.09 12.77 7.05
CA GLU A 58 4.77 12.91 6.45
C GLU A 58 4.11 14.27 6.79
N TRP A 59 4.67 15.37 6.25
CA TRP A 59 4.10 16.70 6.37
C TRP A 59 3.59 17.22 5.03
N GLY A 60 2.28 17.46 4.90
CA GLY A 60 1.71 17.96 3.67
C GLY A 60 0.22 18.28 3.77
N PRO A 61 -0.39 18.75 2.67
CA PRO A 61 -1.81 19.05 2.63
C PRO A 61 -2.73 17.86 2.93
N ARG A 62 -2.23 16.64 2.69
CA ARG A 62 -2.98 15.38 2.85
C ARG A 62 -2.42 14.50 3.95
N HIS A 63 -1.26 14.80 4.51
CA HIS A 63 -0.56 13.98 5.48
C HIS A 63 -0.23 14.77 6.74
N GLN A 64 -0.35 14.12 7.87
CA GLN A 64 0.04 14.61 9.18
C GLN A 64 0.88 13.54 9.88
N PRO A 65 1.92 13.92 10.63
CA PRO A 65 2.78 12.95 11.31
C PRO A 65 2.07 12.18 12.42
N GLU A 66 0.91 12.63 12.86
CA GLU A 66 0.01 11.91 13.77
C GLU A 66 -1.38 11.85 13.14
N PHE A 67 -1.91 10.64 12.99
CA PHE A 67 -3.26 10.42 12.48
C PHE A 67 -3.93 9.20 13.12
N THR A 68 -5.22 9.02 12.87
CA THR A 68 -5.95 7.84 13.31
C THR A 68 -5.99 6.82 12.19
N LEU A 69 -5.49 5.62 12.46
CA LEU A 69 -5.54 4.48 11.55
C LEU A 69 -6.60 3.49 12.01
N LEU A 70 -7.46 3.07 11.08
CA LEU A 70 -8.27 1.86 11.24
C LEU A 70 -7.56 0.73 10.49
N GLU A 71 -7.27 -0.34 11.19
CA GLU A 71 -6.62 -1.54 10.66
C GLU A 71 -7.36 -2.78 11.17
N TRP A 72 -7.57 -3.79 10.30
CA TRP A 72 -8.25 -5.02 10.69
C TRP A 72 -7.70 -6.23 9.93
N TYR A 73 -7.89 -7.39 10.53
CA TYR A 73 -7.47 -8.68 10.02
C TYR A 73 -8.63 -9.67 10.06
N ARG A 74 -8.79 -10.42 8.98
CA ARG A 74 -9.77 -11.48 8.83
C ARG A 74 -9.06 -12.79 8.54
N LEU A 75 -9.32 -13.79 9.34
CA LEU A 75 -8.82 -15.14 9.12
C LEU A 75 -9.57 -15.79 7.97
N ASP A 76 -8.85 -16.56 7.17
CA ASP A 76 -9.37 -17.37 6.06
C ASP A 76 -10.08 -16.58 4.93
N PHE A 77 -9.97 -15.24 4.90
CA PHE A 77 -10.49 -14.42 3.81
C PHE A 77 -9.56 -14.44 2.60
N GLY A 78 -10.17 -14.57 1.39
CA GLY A 78 -9.48 -14.28 0.13
C GLY A 78 -9.52 -12.79 -0.22
N LEU A 79 -8.82 -12.40 -1.29
CA LEU A 79 -8.78 -11.01 -1.74
C LEU A 79 -10.18 -10.44 -2.00
N GLY A 80 -11.08 -11.21 -2.65
CA GLY A 80 -12.45 -10.78 -2.91
C GLY A 80 -13.21 -10.48 -1.62
N ASP A 81 -13.08 -11.34 -0.61
CA ASP A 81 -13.79 -11.18 0.67
C ASP A 81 -13.33 -9.94 1.43
N ILE A 82 -12.01 -9.67 1.48
CA ILE A 82 -11.48 -8.49 2.19
C ILE A 82 -11.76 -7.19 1.41
N VAL A 83 -11.80 -7.22 0.08
CA VAL A 83 -12.26 -6.09 -0.74
C VAL A 83 -13.72 -5.78 -0.45
N ASP A 84 -14.59 -6.80 -0.43
CA ASP A 84 -16.01 -6.64 -0.10
C ASP A 84 -16.21 -6.08 1.32
N ASP A 85 -15.40 -6.50 2.29
CA ASP A 85 -15.42 -6.00 3.66
C ASP A 85 -15.06 -4.50 3.70
N ALA A 86 -14.01 -4.10 2.98
CA ALA A 86 -13.59 -2.70 2.85
C ALA A 86 -14.66 -1.84 2.14
N VAL A 87 -15.24 -2.33 1.06
CA VAL A 87 -16.30 -1.63 0.32
C VAL A 87 -17.54 -1.44 1.19
N ARG A 88 -17.96 -2.45 1.97
CA ARG A 88 -19.09 -2.33 2.91
C ARG A 88 -18.85 -1.31 4.00
N LEU A 89 -17.61 -1.15 4.43
CA LEU A 89 -17.25 -0.17 5.46
C LEU A 89 -17.37 1.27 4.94
N ILE A 90 -17.00 1.53 3.68
CA ILE A 90 -16.80 2.88 3.18
C ILE A 90 -17.95 3.36 2.28
N ALA A 91 -18.59 2.53 1.50
CA ALA A 91 -19.77 2.74 0.65
C ALA A 91 -19.66 2.04 -0.73
N THR A 92 -20.39 2.52 -1.76
CA THR A 92 -20.34 1.99 -3.12
C THR A 92 -18.98 2.24 -3.77
N ALA A 93 -18.35 1.20 -4.32
CA ALA A 93 -17.05 1.29 -5.00
C ALA A 93 -17.08 0.70 -6.41
N LEU A 94 -16.26 1.26 -7.29
CA LEU A 94 -15.88 0.66 -8.56
C LEU A 94 -14.62 -0.19 -8.32
N VAL A 95 -14.66 -1.46 -8.66
CA VAL A 95 -13.48 -2.34 -8.58
C VAL A 95 -12.88 -2.48 -9.97
N VAL A 96 -11.58 -2.24 -10.10
CA VAL A 96 -10.82 -2.32 -11.35
C VAL A 96 -9.50 -3.06 -11.12
N ASP A 97 -9.07 -3.88 -12.07
CA ASP A 97 -7.74 -4.48 -12.01
C ASP A 97 -6.67 -3.45 -12.41
N TYR A 98 -5.51 -3.52 -11.78
CA TYR A 98 -4.39 -2.61 -12.02
C TYR A 98 -4.04 -2.51 -13.51
N ARG A 99 -3.96 -3.65 -14.18
CA ARG A 99 -3.70 -3.73 -15.61
C ARG A 99 -4.77 -3.00 -16.44
N ASP A 100 -6.04 -3.18 -16.09
CA ASP A 100 -7.16 -2.55 -16.82
C ASP A 100 -7.18 -1.03 -16.60
N ALA A 101 -6.80 -0.56 -15.42
CA ALA A 101 -6.64 0.88 -15.15
C ALA A 101 -5.57 1.48 -16.07
N PHE A 102 -4.40 0.84 -16.20
CA PHE A 102 -3.33 1.27 -17.12
C PHE A 102 -3.76 1.25 -18.58
N LEU A 103 -4.38 0.16 -19.01
CA LEU A 103 -4.86 0.02 -20.40
C LEU A 103 -5.91 1.07 -20.74
N SER A 104 -6.84 1.34 -19.85
CA SER A 104 -7.94 2.29 -20.10
C SER A 104 -7.46 3.75 -20.18
N VAL A 105 -6.51 4.15 -19.37
CA VAL A 105 -6.05 5.54 -19.28
C VAL A 105 -4.88 5.83 -20.22
N LEU A 106 -3.92 4.90 -20.32
CA LEU A 106 -2.66 5.11 -21.01
C LEU A 106 -2.51 4.26 -22.28
N ALA A 107 -3.42 3.34 -22.54
CA ALA A 107 -3.31 2.31 -23.59
C ALA A 107 -1.99 1.51 -23.49
N LEU A 108 -1.49 1.29 -22.27
CA LEU A 108 -0.20 0.74 -21.94
C LEU A 108 -0.37 -0.47 -21.02
N ASP A 109 0.22 -1.61 -21.39
CA ASP A 109 0.19 -2.80 -20.55
C ASP A 109 1.32 -2.73 -19.50
N PRO A 110 1.00 -2.59 -18.21
CA PRO A 110 2.02 -2.48 -17.17
C PRO A 110 2.93 -3.71 -17.05
N ALA A 111 2.52 -4.88 -17.53
CA ALA A 111 3.34 -6.08 -17.48
C ALA A 111 4.46 -6.08 -18.56
N SER A 112 4.22 -5.47 -19.74
CA SER A 112 5.10 -5.58 -20.90
C SER A 112 5.68 -4.27 -21.42
N ALA A 113 5.15 -3.11 -20.98
CA ALA A 113 5.62 -1.80 -21.43
C ALA A 113 7.13 -1.60 -21.14
N SER A 114 7.83 -1.02 -22.08
CA SER A 114 9.24 -0.64 -21.87
C SER A 114 9.37 0.64 -21.03
N ILE A 115 10.53 0.85 -20.40
CA ILE A 115 10.85 2.12 -19.70
C ILE A 115 10.66 3.32 -20.64
N ARG A 116 11.01 3.17 -21.92
CA ARG A 116 10.81 4.22 -22.92
C ARG A 116 9.34 4.56 -23.11
N ASP A 117 8.47 3.55 -23.18
CA ASP A 117 7.03 3.77 -23.36
C ASP A 117 6.42 4.40 -22.11
N MET A 118 6.87 3.94 -20.94
CA MET A 118 6.44 4.48 -19.63
C MET A 118 6.87 5.95 -19.45
N SER A 119 8.13 6.29 -19.74
CA SER A 119 8.64 7.66 -19.67
C SER A 119 7.94 8.60 -20.66
N ALA A 120 7.62 8.10 -21.86
CA ALA A 120 6.84 8.86 -22.84
C ALA A 120 5.39 9.08 -22.37
N ALA A 121 4.73 8.07 -21.81
CA ALA A 121 3.38 8.17 -21.27
C ALA A 121 3.31 9.10 -20.04
N ALA A 122 4.36 9.14 -19.23
CA ALA A 122 4.49 10.07 -18.11
C ALA A 122 4.76 11.53 -18.55
N ASN A 123 5.10 11.77 -19.82
CA ASN A 123 5.65 13.04 -20.34
C ASN A 123 6.91 13.48 -19.58
N ALA A 124 7.77 12.52 -19.25
CA ALA A 124 8.98 12.76 -18.48
C ALA A 124 10.02 13.54 -19.31
N ASP A 125 10.59 14.56 -18.70
CA ASP A 125 11.77 15.25 -19.25
C ASP A 125 13.07 14.49 -18.93
N ALA A 126 14.19 14.99 -19.41
CA ALA A 126 15.48 14.33 -19.22
C ALA A 126 15.92 14.25 -17.75
N ASP A 127 15.56 15.25 -16.96
CA ASP A 127 15.92 15.30 -15.52
C ASP A 127 15.12 14.27 -14.74
N LEU A 128 13.84 14.14 -15.01
CA LEU A 128 12.98 13.13 -14.39
C LEU A 128 13.39 11.71 -14.80
N VAL A 129 13.71 11.51 -16.09
CA VAL A 129 14.24 10.22 -16.57
C VAL A 129 15.56 9.85 -15.87
N ALA A 130 16.44 10.84 -15.66
CA ALA A 130 17.69 10.61 -14.96
C ALA A 130 17.49 10.33 -13.46
N ALA A 131 16.49 10.95 -12.84
CA ALA A 131 16.17 10.77 -11.42
C ALA A 131 15.56 9.39 -11.12
N ILE A 132 14.59 8.93 -11.92
CA ILE A 132 13.92 7.62 -11.72
C ILE A 132 14.80 6.48 -12.24
N GLY A 133 15.54 6.71 -13.34
CA GLY A 133 16.44 5.70 -13.90
C GLY A 133 15.71 4.54 -14.58
N THR A 134 16.12 3.31 -14.27
CA THR A 134 15.64 2.09 -14.92
C THR A 134 14.75 1.21 -14.05
N GLU A 135 14.46 1.63 -12.85
CA GLU A 135 13.59 0.88 -11.93
C GLU A 135 12.14 0.95 -12.43
N ARG A 136 11.62 -0.22 -12.78
CA ARG A 136 10.31 -0.35 -13.43
C ARG A 136 9.17 0.07 -12.50
N ASP A 137 9.24 -0.35 -11.25
CA ASP A 137 8.19 -0.11 -10.27
C ASP A 137 8.07 1.38 -9.94
N ASP A 138 9.17 2.13 -9.89
CA ASP A 138 9.16 3.58 -9.70
C ASP A 138 8.42 4.30 -10.85
N TRP A 139 8.57 3.81 -12.09
CA TRP A 139 7.81 4.33 -13.22
C TRP A 139 6.31 3.99 -13.14
N LEU A 140 5.97 2.80 -12.69
CA LEU A 140 4.59 2.37 -12.49
C LEU A 140 3.91 3.20 -11.39
N ASP A 141 4.59 3.45 -10.28
CA ASP A 141 4.11 4.28 -9.17
C ASP A 141 3.91 5.74 -9.61
N LEU A 142 4.88 6.30 -10.34
CA LEU A 142 4.74 7.64 -10.91
C LEU A 142 3.50 7.74 -11.81
N MET A 143 3.28 6.77 -12.69
CA MET A 143 2.13 6.80 -13.60
C MET A 143 0.82 6.57 -12.87
N MET A 144 0.79 5.67 -11.88
CA MET A 144 -0.39 5.48 -11.04
C MET A 144 -0.79 6.78 -10.36
N SER A 145 0.14 7.44 -9.69
CA SER A 145 -0.13 8.66 -8.90
C SER A 145 -0.41 9.90 -9.77
N THR A 146 0.28 10.05 -10.91
CA THR A 146 0.21 11.30 -11.70
C THR A 146 -0.72 11.24 -12.91
N ARG A 147 -1.03 10.05 -13.41
CA ARG A 147 -1.78 9.87 -14.66
C ARG A 147 -3.07 9.08 -14.50
N ILE A 148 -3.08 8.04 -13.67
CA ILE A 148 -4.19 7.12 -13.53
C ILE A 148 -5.12 7.54 -12.39
N ALA A 149 -4.64 7.67 -11.17
CA ALA A 149 -5.46 8.05 -10.02
C ALA A 149 -6.20 9.39 -10.21
N PRO A 150 -5.62 10.42 -10.86
CA PRO A 150 -6.35 11.66 -11.15
C PRO A 150 -7.57 11.50 -12.06
N GLN A 151 -7.73 10.37 -12.75
CA GLN A 151 -8.90 10.06 -13.58
C GLN A 151 -10.01 9.34 -12.80
N PHE A 152 -9.74 8.90 -11.59
CA PHE A 152 -10.75 8.24 -10.77
C PHE A 152 -11.86 9.23 -10.34
N ALA A 153 -13.07 8.71 -10.18
CA ALA A 153 -14.21 9.51 -9.79
C ALA A 153 -14.02 10.13 -8.38
N LYS A 154 -14.42 11.39 -8.21
CA LYS A 154 -14.28 12.10 -6.93
C LYS A 154 -15.45 11.88 -5.97
N ASP A 155 -16.53 11.31 -6.45
CA ASP A 155 -17.79 11.04 -5.74
C ASP A 155 -18.07 9.55 -5.56
N CYS A 156 -17.11 8.71 -5.96
CA CYS A 156 -17.20 7.25 -5.87
C CYS A 156 -15.83 6.69 -5.51
N LEU A 157 -15.82 5.66 -4.69
CA LEU A 157 -14.58 4.96 -4.40
C LEU A 157 -14.13 4.15 -5.63
N THR A 158 -12.83 4.07 -5.82
CA THR A 158 -12.20 3.16 -6.78
C THR A 158 -11.29 2.20 -6.01
N VAL A 159 -11.53 0.91 -6.15
CA VAL A 159 -10.66 -0.14 -5.62
C VAL A 159 -9.81 -0.67 -6.77
N VAL A 160 -8.52 -0.43 -6.73
CA VAL A 160 -7.55 -0.99 -7.68
C VAL A 160 -6.94 -2.24 -7.05
N ARG A 161 -7.06 -3.38 -7.69
CA ARG A 161 -6.56 -4.67 -7.18
C ARG A 161 -5.60 -5.34 -8.17
N HIS A 162 -4.97 -6.43 -7.73
CA HIS A 162 -4.03 -7.21 -8.52
C HIS A 162 -2.85 -6.36 -9.02
N TYR A 163 -2.14 -5.75 -8.08
CA TYR A 163 -0.88 -5.05 -8.36
C TYR A 163 0.16 -6.01 -8.93
N PRO A 164 1.15 -5.53 -9.71
CA PRO A 164 2.26 -6.38 -10.16
C PRO A 164 2.92 -7.14 -9.00
N ALA A 165 3.35 -8.39 -9.25
CA ALA A 165 4.00 -9.19 -8.21
C ALA A 165 5.28 -8.54 -7.65
N SER A 166 5.98 -7.72 -8.44
CA SER A 166 7.11 -6.90 -7.97
C SER A 166 6.73 -5.87 -6.91
N GLN A 167 5.47 -5.45 -6.87
CA GLN A 167 4.91 -4.50 -5.90
C GLN A 167 4.08 -5.20 -4.81
N ALA A 168 4.30 -6.49 -4.61
CA ALA A 168 3.53 -7.28 -3.64
C ALA A 168 3.72 -6.81 -2.19
N ALA A 169 4.89 -6.25 -1.85
CA ALA A 169 5.27 -5.95 -0.47
C ALA A 169 5.10 -7.20 0.44
N LEU A 170 4.15 -7.18 1.37
CA LEU A 170 3.85 -8.31 2.26
C LEU A 170 2.69 -9.19 1.75
N ALA A 171 2.13 -8.87 0.57
CA ALA A 171 1.07 -9.65 -0.04
C ALA A 171 1.63 -10.95 -0.65
N ARG A 172 0.85 -12.00 -0.58
CA ARG A 172 1.15 -13.19 -1.39
C ARG A 172 0.90 -12.92 -2.87
N THR A 173 1.57 -13.65 -3.74
CA THR A 173 1.21 -13.70 -5.16
C THR A 173 -0.14 -14.38 -5.36
N CYS A 174 -0.87 -13.96 -6.40
CA CYS A 174 -2.17 -14.53 -6.69
C CYS A 174 -2.02 -16.01 -7.14
N PRO A 175 -2.74 -16.97 -6.53
CA PRO A 175 -2.57 -18.41 -6.83
C PRO A 175 -2.95 -18.80 -8.27
N VAL A 176 -3.76 -17.97 -8.94
CA VAL A 176 -4.20 -18.24 -10.32
C VAL A 176 -3.42 -17.46 -11.36
N ASP A 177 -2.68 -16.43 -10.96
CA ASP A 177 -1.80 -15.63 -11.81
C ASP A 177 -0.62 -15.09 -10.99
N ALA A 178 0.49 -15.80 -11.01
CA ALA A 178 1.69 -15.44 -10.26
C ALA A 178 2.37 -14.13 -10.73
N SER A 179 1.89 -13.50 -11.81
CA SER A 179 2.39 -12.19 -12.25
C SER A 179 1.82 -11.01 -11.46
N VAL A 180 0.81 -11.25 -10.62
CA VAL A 180 0.16 -10.25 -9.79
C VAL A 180 0.09 -10.68 -8.32
N ALA A 181 -0.06 -9.70 -7.43
CA ALA A 181 -0.24 -9.89 -6.01
C ALA A 181 -1.72 -9.82 -5.61
N ASP A 182 -2.10 -10.57 -4.59
CA ASP A 182 -3.40 -10.45 -3.90
C ASP A 182 -3.41 -9.19 -3.00
N ARG A 183 -3.24 -8.02 -3.63
CA ARG A 183 -3.18 -6.69 -3.02
C ARG A 183 -4.18 -5.75 -3.69
N PHE A 184 -4.73 -4.81 -2.92
CA PHE A 184 -5.56 -3.73 -3.44
C PHE A 184 -5.29 -2.40 -2.72
N GLU A 185 -5.63 -1.31 -3.38
CA GLU A 185 -5.69 0.03 -2.81
C GLU A 185 -7.06 0.65 -3.07
N VAL A 186 -7.49 1.53 -2.17
CA VAL A 186 -8.78 2.22 -2.22
C VAL A 186 -8.54 3.70 -2.40
N PHE A 187 -9.15 4.26 -3.44
CA PHE A 187 -9.02 5.68 -3.80
C PHE A 187 -10.35 6.42 -3.75
N ILE A 188 -10.30 7.73 -3.48
CA ILE A 188 -11.34 8.69 -3.80
C ILE A 188 -10.72 9.82 -4.62
N GLY A 189 -11.07 9.90 -5.92
CA GLY A 189 -10.29 10.70 -6.86
C GLY A 189 -8.83 10.25 -6.84
N ASP A 190 -7.90 11.19 -6.70
CA ASP A 190 -6.45 10.97 -6.65
C ASP A 190 -5.90 10.72 -5.23
N MET A 191 -6.77 10.57 -4.24
CA MET A 191 -6.37 10.35 -2.85
C MET A 191 -6.54 8.88 -2.47
N GLU A 192 -5.44 8.22 -2.12
CA GLU A 192 -5.46 6.91 -1.49
C GLU A 192 -6.01 7.02 -0.06
N LEU A 193 -7.02 6.22 0.25
CA LEU A 193 -7.62 6.13 1.58
C LEU A 193 -7.05 4.98 2.39
N GLY A 194 -6.54 3.96 1.72
CA GLY A 194 -5.97 2.79 2.38
C GLY A 194 -5.69 1.67 1.40
N ASN A 195 -5.06 0.63 1.90
CA ASN A 195 -4.72 -0.57 1.16
C ASN A 195 -5.05 -1.83 1.95
N GLY A 196 -5.01 -2.97 1.27
CA GLY A 196 -5.17 -4.26 1.90
C GLY A 196 -4.64 -5.38 1.02
N TYR A 197 -4.39 -6.53 1.61
CA TYR A 197 -3.82 -7.67 0.92
C TYR A 197 -4.08 -8.99 1.67
N VAL A 198 -3.87 -10.08 0.97
CA VAL A 198 -3.76 -11.40 1.60
C VAL A 198 -2.30 -11.63 1.96
N GLU A 199 -2.06 -11.88 3.24
CA GLU A 199 -0.70 -12.03 3.80
C GLU A 199 0.07 -13.17 3.14
N LEU A 200 1.36 -12.91 2.89
CA LEU A 200 2.31 -13.97 2.60
C LEU A 200 2.70 -14.64 3.92
N THR A 201 2.23 -15.88 4.11
CA THR A 201 2.44 -16.64 5.34
C THR A 201 3.59 -17.65 5.25
N ASP A 202 4.18 -17.83 4.07
CA ASP A 202 5.33 -18.71 3.85
C ASP A 202 6.62 -18.01 4.28
N ALA A 203 7.28 -18.56 5.31
CA ALA A 203 8.50 -17.99 5.85
C ALA A 203 9.72 -18.14 4.91
N GLU A 204 9.70 -19.12 3.97
CA GLU A 204 10.78 -19.30 3.00
C GLU A 204 10.68 -18.27 1.86
N GLU A 205 9.45 -17.88 1.48
CA GLU A 205 9.24 -16.84 0.48
C GLU A 205 9.46 -15.42 1.04
N GLN A 206 9.39 -15.23 2.36
CA GLN A 206 9.65 -13.95 3.03
C GLN A 206 11.15 -13.67 3.26
N SER A 207 12.03 -14.63 3.08
CA SER A 207 13.48 -14.51 3.35
C SER A 207 14.30 -14.24 2.09
#